data_f5c31b1abcbef6b8c7e23973ca2d2cdc
#
_entry.id   f5c31b1abcbef6b8c7e23973ca2d2cdc
#
_cell.length_a   1.000
_cell.length_b   1.000
_cell.length_c   1.000
_cell.angle_alpha   90.00
_cell.angle_beta   90.00
_cell.angle_gamma   90.00
#
_symmetry.space_group_name_H-M   'P 1'
#
loop_
_entity.id
_entity.type
_entity.pdbx_description
1 polymer ?
#
loop_
_entity_poly.entity_id
_entity_poly.type
_entity_poly.pdbx_seq_one_letter_code
_entity_poly.pdbx_strand_id
1 'polypeptide(L)'
;MLRRHIKASAIVIGVGLMVTGCAVTPVKMGAAAIVGDGRVSIATLGAEVTNLSQAAKQYPGVVNLTATEETQSTLSWLIRYQISEELARQQGITVSAAQAEAALALAYATARSAAEQQGLTNVTPTLILAASGIPPNTAPELGRYEAIANEYLKIANGGTTPTSSSAQTAAENKLNQAQCQAAKALNIMVNPQFGQLDYTQYQVVSAPSSVTRPPGPSTPPSPVATAPAC
;
A
#
# COMPACT_ATOMS: atom_id res chain seq x y z
N MET A 1 37.60 53.84 35.79
CA MET A 1 38.60 52.87 36.26
C MET A 1 38.46 51.61 35.46
N LEU A 2 39.35 51.37 34.48
CA LEU A 2 40.54 50.50 34.50
C LEU A 2 40.19 49.07 34.81
N ARG A 3 40.36 48.13 33.92
CA ARG A 3 41.45 47.36 33.33
C ARG A 3 40.85 46.10 32.81
N ARG A 4 41.12 45.64 31.67
CA ARG A 4 42.29 45.02 30.98
C ARG A 4 42.17 43.51 30.80
N HIS A 5 42.28 43.07 29.52
CA HIS A 5 43.00 41.91 28.96
C HIS A 5 42.41 40.50 29.25
N ILE A 6 42.41 39.53 28.39
CA ILE A 6 43.49 39.00 27.53
C ILE A 6 42.85 38.09 26.45
N LYS A 7 43.52 38.07 25.31
CA LYS A 7 43.38 37.20 24.15
C LYS A 7 43.60 35.71 24.46
N ALA A 8 42.91 34.84 23.78
CA ALA A 8 43.52 33.58 23.32
C ALA A 8 42.76 33.04 22.10
N SER A 9 43.41 33.13 20.95
CA SER A 9 43.00 32.40 19.72
C SER A 9 43.34 30.93 19.86
N ALA A 10 42.41 30.05 19.57
CA ALA A 10 42.71 28.64 19.26
C ALA A 10 42.01 28.29 17.95
N ILE A 11 42.81 28.26 16.90
CA ILE A 11 42.43 27.71 15.57
C ILE A 11 42.51 26.22 15.72
N VAL A 12 41.36 25.52 15.69
CA VAL A 12 41.32 24.08 15.51
C VAL A 12 40.93 23.80 14.06
N ILE A 13 41.94 23.40 13.30
CA ILE A 13 41.76 22.87 11.94
C ILE A 13 41.22 21.42 12.07
N GLY A 14 39.90 21.29 12.02
CA GLY A 14 39.24 20.00 11.94
C GLY A 14 39.26 19.49 10.49
N VAL A 15 40.10 18.48 10.21
CA VAL A 15 40.12 17.74 8.96
C VAL A 15 38.78 17.05 8.77
N GLY A 16 37.94 17.57 7.89
CA GLY A 16 36.69 16.97 7.50
C GLY A 16 36.94 15.70 6.66
N LEU A 17 36.74 14.54 7.25
CA LEU A 17 36.58 13.29 6.52
C LEU A 17 35.27 13.34 5.73
N MET A 18 35.34 13.64 4.45
CA MET A 18 34.25 13.44 3.51
C MET A 18 34.05 11.94 3.33
N VAL A 19 33.18 11.36 4.15
CA VAL A 19 32.62 10.04 3.90
C VAL A 19 31.57 10.22 2.81
N THR A 20 31.95 10.04 1.55
CA THR A 20 31.01 9.84 0.44
C THR A 20 30.40 8.44 0.61
N GLY A 21 29.47 8.31 1.57
CA GLY A 21 28.64 7.13 1.72
C GLY A 21 27.66 7.10 0.57
N CYS A 22 27.66 6.03 -0.22
CA CYS A 22 26.59 5.71 -1.15
C CYS A 22 25.25 5.85 -0.42
N ALA A 23 24.45 6.83 -0.84
CA ALA A 23 23.13 7.08 -0.27
C ALA A 23 22.13 6.02 -0.75
N VAL A 24 22.27 4.81 -0.27
CA VAL A 24 21.13 3.92 -0.10
C VAL A 24 20.45 4.44 1.17
N THR A 25 19.39 5.22 1.02
CA THR A 25 18.59 5.68 2.16
C THR A 25 18.17 4.44 2.94
N PRO A 26 18.64 4.23 4.16
CA PRO A 26 18.25 3.05 4.93
C PRO A 26 16.74 3.14 5.15
N VAL A 27 16.01 2.12 4.71
CA VAL A 27 14.61 1.94 5.13
C VAL A 27 14.62 2.12 6.64
N LYS A 28 13.87 3.10 7.16
CA LYS A 28 13.87 3.43 8.59
C LYS A 28 13.70 2.14 9.38
N MET A 29 14.61 1.83 10.30
CA MET A 29 14.60 0.57 11.06
C MET A 29 13.20 0.31 11.63
N GLY A 30 12.67 -0.91 11.46
CA GLY A 30 11.33 -1.29 11.92
C GLY A 30 10.19 -0.93 10.97
N ALA A 31 10.46 -0.47 9.75
CA ALA A 31 9.43 -0.24 8.72
C ALA A 31 9.32 -1.45 7.78
N ALA A 32 8.10 -1.90 7.51
CA ALA A 32 7.77 -2.83 6.44
C ALA A 32 7.62 -2.09 5.10
N ALA A 33 7.05 -0.88 5.15
CA ALA A 33 7.05 0.04 4.01
C ALA A 33 7.07 1.49 4.51
N ILE A 34 7.61 2.38 3.65
CA ILE A 34 7.47 3.82 3.76
C ILE A 34 6.50 4.26 2.65
N VAL A 35 5.51 5.06 2.98
CA VAL A 35 4.49 5.54 2.05
C VAL A 35 4.32 7.04 2.29
N GLY A 36 4.93 7.87 1.45
CA GLY A 36 5.03 9.30 1.69
C GLY A 36 5.75 9.60 3.00
N ASP A 37 5.11 10.41 3.84
CA ASP A 37 5.60 10.74 5.20
C ASP A 37 5.24 9.66 6.23
N GLY A 38 4.32 8.75 5.87
CA GLY A 38 3.85 7.65 6.71
C GLY A 38 4.74 6.42 6.63
N ARG A 39 4.51 5.50 7.56
CA ARG A 39 5.15 4.19 7.54
C ARG A 39 4.20 3.08 7.97
N VAL A 40 4.31 1.93 7.32
CA VAL A 40 3.79 0.66 7.84
C VAL A 40 4.88 0.04 8.69
N SER A 41 4.67 -0.07 10.00
CA SER A 41 5.66 -0.71 10.87
C SER A 41 5.64 -2.24 10.72
N ILE A 42 6.77 -2.90 11.01
CA ILE A 42 6.82 -4.37 11.05
C ILE A 42 5.85 -4.91 12.13
N ALA A 43 5.70 -4.19 13.24
CA ALA A 43 4.76 -4.59 14.30
C ALA A 43 3.30 -4.52 13.83
N THR A 44 2.90 -3.43 13.13
CA THR A 44 1.57 -3.30 12.55
C THR A 44 1.32 -4.40 11.52
N LEU A 45 2.27 -4.61 10.59
CA LEU A 45 2.17 -5.68 9.60
C LEU A 45 2.00 -7.05 10.28
N GLY A 46 2.81 -7.36 11.29
CA GLY A 46 2.75 -8.64 12.01
C GLY A 46 1.41 -8.86 12.73
N ALA A 47 0.82 -7.81 13.32
CA ALA A 47 -0.50 -7.89 13.95
C ALA A 47 -1.59 -8.19 12.91
N GLU A 48 -1.59 -7.51 11.77
CA GLU A 48 -2.58 -7.71 10.73
C GLU A 48 -2.41 -9.05 9.99
N VAL A 49 -1.18 -9.51 9.75
CA VAL A 49 -0.91 -10.86 9.23
C VAL A 49 -1.45 -11.93 10.19
N THR A 50 -1.25 -11.76 11.50
CA THR A 50 -1.80 -12.67 12.49
C THR A 50 -3.33 -12.71 12.44
N ASN A 51 -3.96 -11.54 12.30
CA ASN A 51 -5.41 -11.43 12.17
C ASN A 51 -5.93 -12.14 10.90
N LEU A 52 -5.29 -11.91 9.75
CA LEU A 52 -5.63 -12.60 8.50
C LEU A 52 -5.45 -14.11 8.62
N SER A 53 -4.33 -14.58 9.17
CA SER A 53 -4.03 -16.00 9.37
C SER A 53 -5.06 -16.68 10.29
N GLN A 54 -5.48 -16.02 11.37
CA GLN A 54 -6.52 -16.53 12.25
C GLN A 54 -7.88 -16.62 11.53
N ALA A 55 -8.24 -15.64 10.72
CA ALA A 55 -9.45 -15.68 9.91
C ALA A 55 -9.39 -16.78 8.85
N ALA A 56 -8.29 -16.95 8.14
CA ALA A 56 -8.09 -17.98 7.12
C ALA A 56 -8.26 -19.39 7.70
N LYS A 57 -7.75 -19.64 8.90
CA LYS A 57 -7.88 -20.94 9.61
C LYS A 57 -9.32 -21.29 9.97
N GLN A 58 -10.25 -20.34 9.98
CA GLN A 58 -11.67 -20.62 10.23
C GLN A 58 -12.36 -21.23 9.00
N TYR A 59 -11.73 -21.13 7.81
CA TYR A 59 -12.31 -21.54 6.53
C TYR A 59 -11.35 -22.46 5.74
N PRO A 60 -10.96 -23.60 6.31
CA PRO A 60 -10.03 -24.52 5.67
C PRO A 60 -10.63 -25.06 4.35
N GLY A 61 -9.81 -25.09 3.31
CA GLY A 61 -10.24 -25.52 1.96
C GLY A 61 -10.89 -24.43 1.10
N VAL A 62 -11.27 -23.28 1.69
CA VAL A 62 -11.75 -22.10 0.97
C VAL A 62 -10.65 -21.04 0.88
N VAL A 63 -9.99 -20.77 1.98
CA VAL A 63 -8.87 -19.82 2.05
C VAL A 63 -7.58 -20.62 2.20
N ASN A 64 -6.74 -20.60 1.16
CA ASN A 64 -5.48 -21.34 1.08
C ASN A 64 -4.34 -20.37 0.76
N LEU A 65 -3.97 -19.55 1.73
CA LEU A 65 -2.84 -18.61 1.61
C LEU A 65 -1.61 -19.19 2.31
N THR A 66 -0.47 -19.10 1.66
CA THR A 66 0.83 -19.34 2.32
C THR A 66 1.19 -18.16 3.22
N ALA A 67 2.08 -18.36 4.19
CA ALA A 67 2.54 -17.28 5.08
C ALA A 67 3.15 -16.09 4.31
N THR A 68 3.78 -16.36 3.16
CA THR A 68 4.31 -15.31 2.28
C THR A 68 3.19 -14.52 1.63
N GLU A 69 2.18 -15.19 1.08
CA GLU A 69 1.00 -14.57 0.46
C GLU A 69 0.18 -13.77 1.49
N GLU A 70 -0.02 -14.29 2.70
CA GLU A 70 -0.66 -13.56 3.80
C GLU A 70 0.09 -12.24 4.07
N THR A 71 1.42 -12.30 4.17
CA THR A 71 2.26 -11.12 4.45
C THR A 71 2.22 -10.12 3.30
N GLN A 72 2.38 -10.58 2.06
CA GLN A 72 2.39 -9.73 0.87
C GLN A 72 1.02 -9.10 0.61
N SER A 73 -0.06 -9.87 0.75
CA SER A 73 -1.41 -9.38 0.60
C SER A 73 -1.76 -8.33 1.65
N THR A 74 -1.47 -8.62 2.92
CA THR A 74 -1.67 -7.68 4.02
C THR A 74 -0.92 -6.37 3.77
N LEU A 75 0.38 -6.43 3.42
CA LEU A 75 1.16 -5.23 3.16
C LEU A 75 0.63 -4.46 1.95
N SER A 76 0.19 -5.16 0.91
CA SER A 76 -0.44 -4.56 -0.28
C SER A 76 -1.68 -3.75 0.09
N TRP A 77 -2.56 -4.30 0.93
CA TRP A 77 -3.76 -3.61 1.38
C TRP A 77 -3.44 -2.38 2.23
N LEU A 78 -2.50 -2.49 3.16
CA LEU A 78 -2.06 -1.34 3.98
C LEU A 78 -1.48 -0.21 3.11
N ILE A 79 -0.79 -0.54 2.02
CA ILE A 79 -0.29 0.45 1.05
C ILE A 79 -1.44 1.04 0.23
N ARG A 80 -2.37 0.22 -0.27
CA ARG A 80 -3.55 0.68 -1.05
C ARG A 80 -4.41 1.66 -0.27
N TYR A 81 -4.62 1.44 1.02
CA TYR A 81 -5.35 2.39 1.86
C TYR A 81 -4.68 3.76 1.88
N GLN A 82 -3.34 3.81 2.00
CA GLN A 82 -2.62 5.09 1.99
C GLN A 82 -2.63 5.76 0.61
N ILE A 83 -2.57 4.99 -0.48
CA ILE A 83 -2.75 5.53 -1.85
C ILE A 83 -4.14 6.15 -2.01
N SER A 84 -5.17 5.49 -1.49
CA SER A 84 -6.55 6.00 -1.53
C SER A 84 -6.73 7.29 -0.73
N GLU A 85 -6.12 7.38 0.46
CA GLU A 85 -6.13 8.61 1.26
C GLU A 85 -5.40 9.77 0.55
N GLU A 86 -4.29 9.49 -0.11
CA GLU A 86 -3.59 10.49 -0.92
C GLU A 86 -4.44 10.93 -2.12
N LEU A 87 -5.11 9.99 -2.80
CA LEU A 87 -6.08 10.32 -3.85
C LEU A 87 -7.20 11.23 -3.32
N ALA A 88 -7.79 10.90 -2.17
CA ALA A 88 -8.81 11.72 -1.55
C ALA A 88 -8.30 13.14 -1.25
N ARG A 89 -7.08 13.25 -0.70
CA ARG A 89 -6.43 14.53 -0.42
C ARG A 89 -6.22 15.35 -1.69
N GLN A 90 -5.72 14.74 -2.77
CA GLN A 90 -5.46 15.41 -4.05
C GLN A 90 -6.74 15.89 -4.73
N GLN A 91 -7.82 15.15 -4.59
CA GLN A 91 -9.11 15.42 -5.23
C GLN A 91 -10.09 16.20 -4.33
N GLY A 92 -9.71 16.51 -3.10
CA GLY A 92 -10.59 17.17 -2.13
C GLY A 92 -11.80 16.33 -1.71
N ILE A 93 -11.69 14.99 -1.81
CA ILE A 93 -12.74 14.06 -1.43
C ILE A 93 -12.79 13.95 0.09
N THR A 94 -13.98 14.15 0.65
CA THR A 94 -14.26 13.94 2.07
C THR A 94 -15.28 12.82 2.21
N VAL A 95 -14.97 11.80 3.02
CA VAL A 95 -15.84 10.65 3.28
C VAL A 95 -16.22 10.62 4.76
N SER A 96 -17.52 10.62 5.05
CA SER A 96 -18.03 10.42 6.42
C SER A 96 -17.98 8.94 6.83
N ALA A 97 -18.05 8.67 8.14
CA ALA A 97 -18.14 7.30 8.66
C ALA A 97 -19.35 6.55 8.08
N ALA A 98 -20.50 7.21 7.98
CA ALA A 98 -21.71 6.59 7.42
C ALA A 98 -21.56 6.23 5.92
N GLN A 99 -20.83 7.04 5.14
CA GLN A 99 -20.53 6.70 3.74
C GLN A 99 -19.57 5.51 3.65
N ALA A 100 -18.57 5.44 4.52
CA ALA A 100 -17.64 4.30 4.57
C ALA A 100 -18.36 3.00 4.97
N GLU A 101 -19.22 3.03 5.98
CA GLU A 101 -20.06 1.88 6.39
C GLU A 101 -20.99 1.41 5.28
N ALA A 102 -21.66 2.34 4.59
CA ALA A 102 -22.55 2.03 3.48
C ALA A 102 -21.78 1.41 2.30
N ALA A 103 -20.60 1.93 1.97
CA ALA A 103 -19.75 1.39 0.91
C ALA A 103 -19.26 -0.03 1.26
N LEU A 104 -18.83 -0.27 2.50
CA LEU A 104 -18.45 -1.58 2.99
C LEU A 104 -19.62 -2.59 2.92
N ALA A 105 -20.79 -2.18 3.35
CA ALA A 105 -22.00 -3.03 3.29
C ALA A 105 -22.34 -3.43 1.85
N LEU A 106 -22.24 -2.48 0.90
CA LEU A 106 -22.44 -2.76 -0.52
C LEU A 106 -21.37 -3.71 -1.07
N ALA A 107 -20.10 -3.51 -0.75
CA ALA A 107 -19.02 -4.40 -1.15
C ALA A 107 -19.25 -5.83 -0.65
N TYR A 108 -19.64 -5.99 0.61
CA TYR A 108 -19.99 -7.30 1.16
C TYR A 108 -21.21 -7.94 0.49
N ALA A 109 -22.26 -7.17 0.20
CA ALA A 109 -23.43 -7.70 -0.48
C ALA A 109 -23.09 -8.19 -1.89
N THR A 110 -22.28 -7.42 -2.63
CA THR A 110 -21.81 -7.79 -3.97
C THR A 110 -20.93 -9.04 -3.93
N ALA A 111 -19.94 -9.09 -3.04
CA ALA A 111 -19.03 -10.23 -2.91
C ALA A 111 -19.77 -11.49 -2.45
N ARG A 112 -20.73 -11.35 -1.53
CA ARG A 112 -21.58 -12.47 -1.10
C ARG A 112 -22.39 -13.03 -2.26
N SER A 113 -23.07 -12.18 -3.03
CA SER A 113 -23.87 -12.61 -4.20
C SER A 113 -23.00 -13.35 -5.22
N ALA A 114 -21.78 -12.86 -5.49
CA ALA A 114 -20.85 -13.53 -6.38
C ALA A 114 -20.39 -14.90 -5.85
N ALA A 115 -20.12 -15.01 -4.55
CA ALA A 115 -19.72 -16.25 -3.90
C ALA A 115 -20.85 -17.30 -3.89
N GLU A 116 -22.10 -16.87 -3.62
CA GLU A 116 -23.29 -17.72 -3.64
C GLU A 116 -23.58 -18.24 -5.05
N GLN A 117 -23.36 -17.43 -6.09
CA GLN A 117 -23.45 -17.88 -7.50
C GLN A 117 -22.39 -18.94 -7.84
N GLN A 118 -21.27 -18.98 -7.14
CA GLN A 118 -20.25 -20.04 -7.26
C GLN A 118 -20.54 -21.26 -6.38
N GLY A 119 -21.68 -21.31 -5.70
CA GLY A 119 -22.11 -22.43 -4.87
C GLY A 119 -21.58 -22.40 -3.45
N LEU A 120 -20.94 -21.30 -3.00
CA LEU A 120 -20.53 -21.16 -1.62
C LEU A 120 -21.76 -20.87 -0.74
N THR A 121 -21.83 -21.54 0.41
CA THR A 121 -22.87 -21.34 1.42
C THR A 121 -22.28 -20.73 2.68
N ASN A 122 -23.11 -20.11 3.52
CA ASN A 122 -22.66 -19.48 4.78
C ASN A 122 -21.56 -18.42 4.59
N VAL A 123 -21.69 -17.62 3.54
CA VAL A 123 -20.73 -16.56 3.20
C VAL A 123 -20.82 -15.44 4.24
N THR A 124 -19.79 -15.31 5.07
CA THR A 124 -19.66 -14.27 6.11
C THR A 124 -18.75 -13.14 5.66
N PRO A 125 -18.84 -11.93 6.25
CA PRO A 125 -17.87 -10.86 5.99
C PRO A 125 -16.42 -11.29 6.22
N THR A 126 -16.16 -12.04 7.30
CA THR A 126 -14.82 -12.56 7.62
C THR A 126 -14.28 -13.48 6.52
N LEU A 127 -15.13 -14.37 5.98
CA LEU A 127 -14.75 -15.25 4.87
C LEU A 127 -14.40 -14.43 3.61
N ILE A 128 -15.23 -13.43 3.26
CA ILE A 128 -15.00 -12.56 2.10
C ILE A 128 -13.65 -11.86 2.23
N LEU A 129 -13.37 -11.27 3.38
CA LEU A 129 -12.11 -10.56 3.62
C LEU A 129 -10.92 -11.52 3.56
N ALA A 130 -10.97 -12.63 4.29
CA ALA A 130 -9.89 -13.60 4.33
C ALA A 130 -9.60 -14.21 2.93
N ALA A 131 -10.64 -14.54 2.16
CA ALA A 131 -10.50 -15.04 0.79
C ALA A 131 -9.89 -13.99 -0.17
N SER A 132 -10.09 -12.71 0.12
CA SER A 132 -9.48 -11.59 -0.61
C SER A 132 -8.09 -11.20 -0.07
N GLY A 133 -7.56 -11.91 0.93
CA GLY A 133 -6.29 -11.60 1.57
C GLY A 133 -6.31 -10.28 2.36
N ILE A 134 -7.49 -9.86 2.84
CA ILE A 134 -7.70 -8.64 3.61
C ILE A 134 -7.82 -9.00 5.08
N PRO A 135 -7.00 -8.43 5.98
CA PRO A 135 -7.17 -8.64 7.41
C PRO A 135 -8.52 -8.12 7.88
N PRO A 136 -9.36 -8.94 8.57
CA PRO A 136 -10.69 -8.49 9.02
C PRO A 136 -10.69 -7.25 9.90
N ASN A 137 -9.64 -7.01 10.66
CA ASN A 137 -9.49 -5.80 11.48
C ASN A 137 -9.43 -4.51 10.64
N THR A 138 -9.06 -4.59 9.35
CA THR A 138 -8.98 -3.44 8.44
C THR A 138 -10.29 -3.19 7.67
N ALA A 139 -11.40 -3.78 8.10
CA ALA A 139 -12.71 -3.57 7.48
C ALA A 139 -13.14 -2.10 7.44
N PRO A 140 -12.93 -1.27 8.49
CA PRO A 140 -13.24 0.16 8.43
C PRO A 140 -12.42 0.91 7.36
N GLU A 141 -11.13 0.60 7.21
CA GLU A 141 -10.24 1.15 6.19
C GLU A 141 -10.68 0.72 4.79
N LEU A 142 -11.12 -0.54 4.63
CA LEU A 142 -11.71 -1.00 3.37
C LEU A 142 -12.98 -0.22 3.03
N GLY A 143 -13.88 0.00 3.99
CA GLY A 143 -15.08 0.79 3.78
C GLY A 143 -14.77 2.22 3.32
N ARG A 144 -13.75 2.83 3.91
CA ARG A 144 -13.28 4.15 3.52
C ARG A 144 -12.63 4.14 2.12
N TYR A 145 -11.81 3.14 1.82
CA TYR A 145 -11.23 2.92 0.49
C TYR A 145 -12.31 2.84 -0.59
N GLU A 146 -13.33 2.02 -0.39
CA GLU A 146 -14.47 1.86 -1.30
C GLU A 146 -15.28 3.15 -1.46
N ALA A 147 -15.51 3.87 -0.37
CA ALA A 147 -16.24 5.14 -0.42
C ALA A 147 -15.48 6.22 -1.19
N ILE A 148 -14.15 6.31 -1.02
CA ILE A 148 -13.29 7.23 -1.78
C ILE A 148 -13.34 6.88 -3.27
N ALA A 149 -13.23 5.59 -3.62
CA ALA A 149 -13.33 5.14 -5.01
C ALA A 149 -14.69 5.52 -5.62
N ASN A 150 -15.79 5.27 -4.90
CA ASN A 150 -17.13 5.62 -5.35
C ASN A 150 -17.33 7.13 -5.56
N GLU A 151 -16.82 7.96 -4.66
CA GLU A 151 -16.89 9.43 -4.84
C GLU A 151 -16.02 9.89 -6.01
N TYR A 152 -14.83 9.30 -6.20
CA TYR A 152 -14.03 9.61 -7.37
C TYR A 152 -14.71 9.23 -8.69
N LEU A 153 -15.36 8.04 -8.76
CA LEU A 153 -16.11 7.61 -9.95
C LEU A 153 -17.21 8.61 -10.32
N LYS A 154 -17.90 9.19 -9.33
CA LYS A 154 -18.86 10.27 -9.58
C LYS A 154 -18.20 11.52 -10.16
N ILE A 155 -17.09 11.97 -9.55
CA ILE A 155 -16.32 13.12 -10.05
C ILE A 155 -15.88 12.87 -11.50
N ALA A 156 -15.31 11.69 -11.77
CA ALA A 156 -14.84 11.30 -13.09
C ALA A 156 -15.95 11.25 -14.15
N ASN A 157 -17.19 11.03 -13.73
CA ASN A 157 -18.40 11.00 -14.56
C ASN A 157 -19.21 12.30 -14.51
N GLY A 158 -18.58 13.42 -14.17
CA GLY A 158 -19.25 14.74 -14.19
C GLY A 158 -20.20 14.98 -13.02
N GLY A 159 -19.96 14.38 -11.85
CA GLY A 159 -20.71 14.57 -10.61
C GLY A 159 -21.85 13.58 -10.39
N THR A 160 -22.08 12.64 -11.30
CA THR A 160 -23.13 11.63 -11.20
C THR A 160 -22.58 10.21 -11.20
N THR A 161 -23.29 9.28 -10.58
CA THR A 161 -22.91 7.86 -10.63
C THR A 161 -22.99 7.33 -12.07
N PRO A 162 -21.95 6.66 -12.61
CA PRO A 162 -22.02 6.06 -13.94
C PRO A 162 -23.13 4.99 -14.00
N THR A 163 -24.01 5.06 -15.00
CA THR A 163 -25.14 4.12 -15.14
C THR A 163 -25.01 3.19 -16.36
N SER A 164 -24.16 3.53 -17.32
CA SER A 164 -23.86 2.65 -18.45
C SER A 164 -22.50 1.98 -18.30
N SER A 165 -22.32 0.80 -18.88
CA SER A 165 -21.04 0.08 -18.85
C SER A 165 -19.89 0.88 -19.47
N SER A 166 -20.14 1.64 -20.53
CA SER A 166 -19.11 2.52 -21.14
C SER A 166 -18.71 3.67 -20.22
N ALA A 167 -19.68 4.32 -19.55
CA ALA A 167 -19.39 5.38 -18.58
C ALA A 167 -18.64 4.82 -17.36
N GLN A 168 -19.02 3.63 -16.89
CA GLN A 168 -18.34 2.93 -15.81
C GLN A 168 -16.87 2.67 -16.17
N THR A 169 -16.60 2.03 -17.31
CA THR A 169 -15.23 1.76 -17.77
C THR A 169 -14.41 3.04 -17.95
N ALA A 170 -15.02 4.11 -18.49
CA ALA A 170 -14.32 5.38 -18.65
C ALA A 170 -13.96 6.02 -17.29
N ALA A 171 -14.86 5.94 -16.30
CA ALA A 171 -14.62 6.45 -14.96
C ALA A 171 -13.57 5.62 -14.21
N GLU A 172 -13.59 4.29 -14.33
CA GLU A 172 -12.59 3.38 -13.77
C GLU A 172 -11.19 3.62 -14.34
N ASN A 173 -11.07 3.86 -15.65
CA ASN A 173 -9.78 4.20 -16.26
C ASN A 173 -9.21 5.50 -15.69
N LYS A 174 -10.06 6.50 -15.44
CA LYS A 174 -9.63 7.74 -14.78
C LYS A 174 -9.25 7.50 -13.32
N LEU A 175 -9.98 6.63 -12.58
CA LEU A 175 -9.64 6.24 -11.22
C LEU A 175 -8.27 5.57 -11.17
N ASN A 176 -8.01 4.61 -12.05
CA ASN A 176 -6.72 3.93 -12.14
C ASN A 176 -5.58 4.92 -12.41
N GLN A 177 -5.79 5.87 -13.32
CA GLN A 177 -4.79 6.92 -13.60
C GLN A 177 -4.55 7.82 -12.39
N ALA A 178 -5.60 8.23 -11.68
CA ALA A 178 -5.49 9.06 -10.49
C ALA A 178 -4.81 8.32 -9.32
N GLN A 179 -5.12 7.05 -9.11
CA GLN A 179 -4.43 6.20 -8.14
C GLN A 179 -2.93 6.05 -8.47
N CYS A 180 -2.59 5.90 -9.76
CA CYS A 180 -1.22 5.85 -10.20
C CYS A 180 -0.47 7.16 -9.87
N GLN A 181 -1.09 8.32 -10.08
CA GLN A 181 -0.52 9.62 -9.73
C GLN A 181 -0.34 9.77 -8.21
N ALA A 182 -1.33 9.35 -7.43
CA ALA A 182 -1.25 9.35 -5.97
C ALA A 182 -0.12 8.43 -5.47
N ALA A 183 0.01 7.22 -6.00
CA ALA A 183 1.07 6.30 -5.66
C ALA A 183 2.47 6.85 -5.98
N LYS A 184 2.63 7.55 -7.11
CA LYS A 184 3.89 8.23 -7.46
C LYS A 184 4.24 9.34 -6.49
N ALA A 185 3.25 10.16 -6.12
CA ALA A 185 3.46 11.26 -5.18
C ALA A 185 3.95 10.76 -3.80
N LEU A 186 3.55 9.56 -3.41
CA LEU A 186 3.92 8.95 -2.14
C LEU A 186 5.33 8.34 -2.09
N ASN A 187 6.04 8.21 -3.21
CA ASN A 187 7.39 7.61 -3.24
C ASN A 187 7.50 6.33 -2.40
N ILE A 188 6.67 5.34 -2.72
CA ILE A 188 6.51 4.14 -1.90
C ILE A 188 7.79 3.28 -1.93
N MET A 189 8.31 2.95 -0.75
CA MET A 189 9.46 2.06 -0.57
C MET A 189 9.06 0.87 0.29
N VAL A 190 9.10 -0.33 -0.27
CA VAL A 190 8.87 -1.58 0.46
C VAL A 190 10.20 -2.12 0.97
N ASN A 191 10.23 -2.61 2.20
CA ASN A 191 11.41 -3.29 2.73
C ASN A 191 11.63 -4.59 1.93
N PRO A 192 12.82 -4.79 1.33
CA PRO A 192 13.10 -5.92 0.45
C PRO A 192 12.85 -7.31 1.05
N GLN A 193 12.86 -7.43 2.38
CA GLN A 193 12.54 -8.70 3.05
C GLN A 193 11.08 -9.14 2.84
N PHE A 194 10.17 -8.21 2.53
CA PHE A 194 8.75 -8.50 2.25
C PHE A 194 8.45 -8.56 0.76
N GLY A 195 9.37 -8.11 -0.10
CA GLY A 195 9.21 -8.10 -1.55
C GLY A 195 9.43 -6.73 -2.18
N GLN A 196 8.80 -6.51 -3.31
CA GLN A 196 8.81 -5.24 -4.04
C GLN A 196 7.38 -4.87 -4.44
N LEU A 197 7.09 -3.57 -4.58
CA LEU A 197 5.79 -3.10 -5.04
C LEU A 197 5.69 -3.24 -6.57
N ASP A 198 4.66 -3.96 -7.03
CA ASP A 198 4.18 -3.88 -8.41
C ASP A 198 3.19 -2.71 -8.50
N TYR A 199 3.61 -1.66 -9.21
CA TYR A 199 2.80 -0.45 -9.38
C TYR A 199 1.62 -0.64 -10.33
N THR A 200 1.58 -1.70 -11.14
CA THR A 200 0.45 -1.94 -12.05
C THR A 200 -0.79 -2.41 -11.32
N GLN A 201 -0.60 -3.11 -10.22
CA GLN A 201 -1.68 -3.65 -9.39
C GLN A 201 -1.63 -3.18 -7.94
N TYR A 202 -0.65 -2.36 -7.56
CA TYR A 202 -0.39 -1.94 -6.17
C TYR A 202 -0.27 -3.13 -5.23
N GLN A 203 0.43 -4.18 -5.68
CA GLN A 203 0.66 -5.40 -4.93
C GLN A 203 2.12 -5.56 -4.58
N VAL A 204 2.38 -6.04 -3.37
CA VAL A 204 3.72 -6.50 -2.98
C VAL A 204 3.90 -7.91 -3.51
N VAL A 205 4.90 -8.08 -4.34
CA VAL A 205 5.25 -9.36 -4.95
C VAL A 205 6.64 -9.78 -4.52
N SER A 206 6.95 -11.07 -4.59
CA SER A 206 8.29 -11.56 -4.27
C SER A 206 9.33 -10.86 -5.15
N ALA A 207 10.40 -10.39 -4.54
CA ALA A 207 11.52 -9.86 -5.29
C ALA A 207 12.11 -10.98 -6.17
N PRO A 208 12.49 -10.70 -7.44
CA PRO A 208 13.15 -11.69 -8.25
C PRO A 208 14.40 -12.18 -7.53
N SER A 209 14.50 -13.51 -7.31
CA SER A 209 15.62 -14.12 -6.62
C SER A 209 16.88 -13.98 -7.48
N SER A 210 17.70 -12.97 -7.18
CA SER A 210 19.02 -12.78 -7.80
C SER A 210 20.07 -13.79 -7.30
N VAL A 211 19.69 -14.71 -6.41
CA VAL A 211 20.64 -15.55 -5.62
C VAL A 211 20.97 -16.88 -6.30
N THR A 212 20.37 -17.23 -7.44
CA THR A 212 20.60 -18.54 -8.08
C THR A 212 21.21 -18.47 -9.48
N ARG A 213 21.87 -17.36 -9.84
CA ARG A 213 22.60 -17.33 -11.10
C ARG A 213 24.10 -17.61 -10.85
N PRO A 214 24.66 -18.71 -11.40
CA PRO A 214 26.12 -18.85 -11.51
C PRO A 214 26.68 -17.64 -12.24
N PRO A 215 27.93 -17.20 -11.96
CA PRO A 215 28.53 -16.07 -12.63
C PRO A 215 28.66 -16.35 -14.13
N GLY A 216 27.63 -15.94 -14.86
CA GLY A 216 27.65 -15.86 -16.32
C GLY A 216 28.01 -14.43 -16.71
N PRO A 217 28.36 -14.14 -17.99
CA PRO A 217 28.75 -12.82 -18.43
C PRO A 217 27.69 -11.80 -18.01
N SER A 218 28.14 -10.73 -17.38
CA SER A 218 27.37 -9.67 -16.74
C SER A 218 26.29 -9.13 -17.66
N THR A 219 25.08 -9.60 -17.49
CA THR A 219 23.89 -8.89 -17.96
C THR A 219 23.67 -7.69 -17.03
N PRO A 220 23.37 -6.50 -17.56
CA PRO A 220 23.10 -5.34 -16.72
C PRO A 220 21.98 -5.66 -15.71
N PRO A 221 22.04 -5.12 -14.48
CA PRO A 221 21.02 -5.35 -13.47
C PRO A 221 19.65 -5.02 -14.06
N SER A 222 18.68 -5.92 -13.85
CA SER A 222 17.28 -5.65 -14.22
C SER A 222 16.88 -4.30 -13.62
N PRO A 223 16.23 -3.43 -14.40
CA PRO A 223 15.85 -2.12 -13.91
C PRO A 223 15.03 -2.29 -12.62
N VAL A 224 15.44 -1.57 -11.57
CA VAL A 224 14.61 -1.31 -10.40
C VAL A 224 13.23 -0.92 -10.94
N ALA A 225 12.17 -1.53 -10.41
CA ALA A 225 10.80 -1.26 -10.87
C ALA A 225 10.57 0.26 -10.88
N THR A 226 10.70 0.85 -12.06
CA THR A 226 10.48 2.27 -12.25
C THR A 226 8.97 2.47 -12.12
N ALA A 227 8.56 3.43 -11.30
CA ALA A 227 7.15 3.78 -11.19
C ALA A 227 6.55 3.94 -12.60
N PRO A 228 5.39 3.35 -12.90
CA PRO A 228 4.82 3.37 -14.23
C PRO A 228 4.63 4.81 -14.72
N ALA A 229 4.72 4.99 -16.03
CA ALA A 229 4.25 6.23 -16.64
C ALA A 229 2.72 6.25 -16.50
N CYS A 230 2.16 7.07 -15.59
CA CYS A 230 0.73 7.30 -15.49
C CYS A 230 0.21 8.08 -16.67
#